data_d55427ff5103346efac564b28ba36ac2
#
_entry.id   d55427ff5103346efac564b28ba36ac2
#
_cell.length_a   1.000
_cell.length_b   1.000
_cell.length_c   1.000
_cell.angle_alpha   90.00
_cell.angle_beta   90.00
_cell.angle_gamma   90.00
#
_symmetry.space_group_name_H-M   'P 1'
#
loop_
_entity.id
_entity.type
_entity.pdbx_description
1 polymer ?
#
loop_
_entity_poly.entity_id
_entity_poly.type
_entity_poly.pdbx_seq_one_letter_code
_entity_poly.pdbx_strand_id
1 'polypeptide(L)'
;MSTGASSMKENLPSKSRAQMSEPAFSNENVRELESLRDRYRKTTNALASAAHDLKTPLSILNGYIELLQSQKLGPLNDRQREVMADMFSSGQRLQHFIQDFLTYTVLETGELRMQFVENDMNVCLSEVCRIWSNRFQERGLALYFLANDKLTPFPFDAPKVQRVISNLLENASKYTPQGGTVWLHAEPHMWERRSVSKSASNGDRRRQSNNAPNAVKVSVSDTGPGIRPEFQLEIFDDFFRLPGNEATDGMGLGLAIARRLLMGMGGKIWVESELEAGSKFSFLIPLNPILNSPPRGTSQ
;
A
#
# COMPACT_ATOMS: atom_id res chain seq x y z
N MET A 1 -32.55 -42.44 -77.60
CA MET A 1 -31.17 -42.91 -77.43
C MET A 1 -30.67 -42.24 -76.15
N SER A 2 -30.60 -43.05 -75.15
CA SER A 2 -30.38 -42.69 -73.76
C SER A 2 -28.88 -42.73 -73.43
N THR A 3 -28.40 -41.73 -72.70
CA THR A 3 -27.12 -41.87 -72.02
C THR A 3 -27.23 -41.28 -70.59
N GLY A 4 -27.10 -42.17 -69.61
CA GLY A 4 -27.13 -41.87 -68.24
C GLY A 4 -25.85 -41.17 -67.74
N ALA A 5 -26.00 -40.27 -66.84
CA ALA A 5 -24.91 -39.68 -66.09
C ALA A 5 -24.94 -40.16 -64.61
N SER A 6 -23.91 -40.90 -64.27
CA SER A 6 -23.66 -41.43 -62.92
C SER A 6 -23.14 -40.31 -62.04
N SER A 7 -23.83 -40.12 -60.92
CA SER A 7 -23.43 -39.18 -59.88
C SER A 7 -22.43 -39.80 -58.87
N MET A 8 -21.20 -39.38 -58.93
CA MET A 8 -20.17 -39.68 -57.92
C MET A 8 -20.35 -38.79 -56.71
N LYS A 9 -20.75 -39.38 -55.58
CA LYS A 9 -20.73 -38.72 -54.28
C LYS A 9 -19.33 -38.83 -53.69
N GLU A 10 -18.62 -37.72 -53.63
CA GLU A 10 -17.37 -37.61 -52.87
C GLU A 10 -17.69 -37.54 -51.38
N ASN A 11 -17.16 -38.49 -50.63
CA ASN A 11 -17.12 -38.53 -49.17
C ASN A 11 -15.99 -37.62 -48.69
N LEU A 12 -16.31 -36.46 -48.09
CA LEU A 12 -15.36 -35.67 -47.29
C LEU A 12 -15.30 -36.26 -45.88
N PRO A 13 -14.09 -36.45 -45.32
CA PRO A 13 -13.94 -36.87 -43.92
C PRO A 13 -14.26 -35.73 -42.98
N SER A 14 -15.15 -35.97 -42.02
CA SER A 14 -15.50 -35.10 -40.92
C SER A 14 -14.25 -34.74 -40.08
N LYS A 15 -13.85 -33.47 -40.07
CA LYS A 15 -12.81 -32.96 -39.20
C LYS A 15 -13.28 -33.10 -37.75
N SER A 16 -12.63 -34.01 -37.05
CA SER A 16 -12.65 -34.16 -35.59
C SER A 16 -12.34 -32.82 -34.95
N ARG A 17 -13.32 -32.32 -34.23
CA ARG A 17 -13.21 -31.12 -33.39
C ARG A 17 -12.37 -31.50 -32.17
N ALA A 18 -11.07 -31.22 -32.21
CA ALA A 18 -10.20 -31.39 -31.06
C ALA A 18 -10.75 -30.51 -29.92
N GLN A 19 -11.36 -31.15 -28.95
CA GLN A 19 -11.64 -30.55 -27.65
C GLN A 19 -10.30 -30.19 -27.01
N MET A 20 -9.95 -28.89 -26.98
CA MET A 20 -8.92 -28.39 -26.10
C MET A 20 -9.47 -28.56 -24.66
N SER A 21 -9.09 -29.63 -24.02
CA SER A 21 -9.27 -29.80 -22.58
C SER A 21 -8.48 -28.72 -21.85
N GLU A 22 -9.17 -27.87 -21.08
CA GLU A 22 -8.53 -27.04 -20.07
C GLU A 22 -7.62 -27.92 -19.21
N PRO A 23 -6.41 -27.46 -18.83
CA PRO A 23 -5.55 -28.27 -17.96
C PRO A 23 -6.27 -28.41 -16.60
N ALA A 24 -6.80 -29.59 -16.35
CA ALA A 24 -7.30 -30.00 -15.06
C ALA A 24 -6.13 -29.90 -14.07
N PHE A 25 -6.16 -28.91 -13.17
CA PHE A 25 -5.25 -28.90 -12.03
C PHE A 25 -5.40 -30.23 -11.32
N SER A 26 -4.33 -31.00 -11.24
CA SER A 26 -4.40 -32.30 -10.56
C SER A 26 -4.69 -32.03 -9.08
N ASN A 27 -5.45 -32.90 -8.45
CA ASN A 27 -5.74 -32.81 -7.00
C ASN A 27 -4.46 -32.77 -6.15
N GLU A 28 -3.36 -33.22 -6.69
CA GLU A 28 -2.03 -33.19 -6.09
C GLU A 28 -1.45 -31.78 -6.06
N ASN A 29 -1.54 -31.03 -7.15
CA ASN A 29 -1.11 -29.62 -7.22
C ASN A 29 -1.91 -28.72 -6.26
N VAL A 30 -3.21 -29.00 -6.09
CA VAL A 30 -4.06 -28.27 -5.15
C VAL A 30 -3.62 -28.53 -3.71
N ARG A 31 -3.35 -29.79 -3.35
CA ARG A 31 -2.87 -30.17 -2.01
C ARG A 31 -1.47 -29.60 -1.71
N GLU A 32 -0.60 -29.57 -2.71
CA GLU A 32 0.74 -28.98 -2.57
C GLU A 32 0.67 -27.48 -2.34
N LEU A 33 -0.17 -26.76 -3.08
CA LEU A 33 -0.44 -25.33 -2.88
C LEU A 33 -1.04 -25.04 -1.49
N GLU A 34 -1.97 -25.86 -1.02
CA GLU A 34 -2.54 -25.74 0.32
C GLU A 34 -1.49 -25.97 1.40
N SER A 35 -0.64 -26.99 1.26
CA SER A 35 0.45 -27.29 2.18
C SER A 35 1.48 -26.16 2.24
N LEU A 36 1.85 -25.60 1.07
CA LEU A 36 2.75 -24.44 0.97
C LEU A 36 2.14 -23.19 1.66
N ARG A 37 0.87 -22.94 1.42
CA ARG A 37 0.13 -21.85 2.07
C ARG A 37 0.10 -22.00 3.59
N ASP A 38 -0.15 -23.19 4.09
CA ASP A 38 -0.18 -23.47 5.52
C ASP A 38 1.19 -23.30 6.17
N ARG A 39 2.27 -23.75 5.52
CA ARG A 39 3.65 -23.54 5.99
C ARG A 39 3.98 -22.05 6.01
N TYR A 40 3.69 -21.33 4.92
CA TYR A 40 3.92 -19.89 4.84
C TYR A 40 3.19 -19.15 5.96
N ARG A 41 1.92 -19.44 6.18
CA ARG A 41 1.11 -18.85 7.24
C ARG A 41 1.66 -19.13 8.64
N LYS A 42 2.08 -20.38 8.92
CA LYS A 42 2.69 -20.75 10.21
C LYS A 42 4.00 -20.00 10.45
N THR A 43 4.85 -19.89 9.42
CA THR A 43 6.12 -19.14 9.52
C THR A 43 5.86 -17.66 9.76
N THR A 44 4.94 -17.06 9.02
CA THR A 44 4.57 -15.64 9.15
C THR A 44 3.99 -15.34 10.53
N ASN A 45 3.14 -16.21 11.08
CA ASN A 45 2.58 -16.07 12.42
C ASN A 45 3.65 -16.21 13.52
N ALA A 46 4.61 -17.14 13.36
CA ALA A 46 5.72 -17.29 14.29
C ALA A 46 6.62 -16.03 14.29
N LEU A 47 6.90 -15.46 13.11
CA LEU A 47 7.66 -14.24 12.99
C LEU A 47 6.90 -13.03 13.58
N ALA A 48 5.58 -12.95 13.39
CA ALA A 48 4.74 -11.93 14.01
C ALA A 48 4.75 -12.02 15.55
N SER A 49 4.66 -13.24 16.08
CA SER A 49 4.77 -13.47 17.54
C SER A 49 6.13 -13.02 18.09
N ALA A 50 7.22 -13.42 17.44
CA ALA A 50 8.58 -13.03 17.85
C ALA A 50 8.78 -11.50 17.80
N ALA A 51 8.26 -10.84 16.76
CA ALA A 51 8.33 -9.38 16.64
C ALA A 51 7.48 -8.67 17.72
N HIS A 52 6.34 -9.23 18.09
CA HIS A 52 5.53 -8.73 19.21
C HIS A 52 6.30 -8.84 20.52
N ASP A 53 6.95 -9.97 20.75
CA ASP A 53 7.72 -10.23 21.99
C ASP A 53 8.97 -9.33 22.10
N LEU A 54 9.52 -8.88 20.97
CA LEU A 54 10.61 -7.90 20.93
C LEU A 54 10.15 -6.47 21.25
N LYS A 55 8.89 -6.12 20.99
CA LYS A 55 8.35 -4.79 21.23
C LYS A 55 8.40 -4.41 22.72
N THR A 56 8.07 -5.33 23.60
CA THR A 56 8.02 -5.09 25.05
C THR A 56 9.39 -4.72 25.63
N PRO A 57 10.45 -5.53 25.50
CA PRO A 57 11.77 -5.19 26.02
C PRO A 57 12.33 -3.91 25.40
N LEU A 58 12.06 -3.66 24.12
CA LEU A 58 12.50 -2.44 23.45
C LEU A 58 11.82 -1.19 24.02
N SER A 59 10.52 -1.27 24.31
CA SER A 59 9.79 -0.16 24.95
C SER A 59 10.34 0.15 26.35
N ILE A 60 10.73 -0.88 27.10
CA ILE A 60 11.36 -0.72 28.42
C ILE A 60 12.74 -0.05 28.27
N LEU A 61 13.56 -0.50 27.31
CA LEU A 61 14.88 0.10 27.05
C LEU A 61 14.74 1.59 26.66
N ASN A 62 13.81 1.93 25.76
CA ASN A 62 13.56 3.32 25.40
C ASN A 62 13.09 4.16 26.60
N GLY A 63 12.25 3.59 27.47
CA GLY A 63 11.82 4.25 28.70
C GLY A 63 12.98 4.54 29.68
N TYR A 64 13.94 3.63 29.81
CA TYR A 64 15.16 3.88 30.61
C TYR A 64 16.04 4.98 29.99
N ILE A 65 16.16 5.00 28.66
CA ILE A 65 16.93 6.03 27.96
C ILE A 65 16.26 7.40 28.18
N GLU A 66 14.93 7.52 28.04
CA GLU A 66 14.19 8.74 28.32
C GLU A 66 14.32 9.19 29.77
N LEU A 67 14.29 8.25 30.73
CA LEU A 67 14.48 8.53 32.15
C LEU A 67 15.87 9.13 32.42
N LEU A 68 16.93 8.58 31.80
CA LEU A 68 18.30 9.09 31.92
C LEU A 68 18.42 10.47 31.25
N GLN A 69 17.87 10.64 30.05
CA GLN A 69 17.87 11.95 29.34
C GLN A 69 17.12 13.04 30.11
N SER A 70 16.07 12.68 30.85
CA SER A 70 15.33 13.63 31.69
C SER A 70 16.13 14.17 32.89
N GLN A 71 17.34 13.62 33.13
CA GLN A 71 18.25 13.95 34.22
C GLN A 71 17.64 13.78 35.63
N LYS A 72 16.53 13.10 35.79
CA LYS A 72 15.88 12.80 37.09
C LYS A 72 16.72 11.91 37.97
N LEU A 73 17.65 11.15 37.41
CA LEU A 73 18.57 10.26 38.12
C LEU A 73 19.96 10.89 38.37
N GLY A 74 20.13 12.16 38.01
CA GLY A 74 21.38 12.91 38.13
C GLY A 74 21.80 13.52 36.77
N PRO A 75 22.71 14.53 36.82
CA PRO A 75 23.16 15.19 35.59
C PRO A 75 24.03 14.29 34.74
N LEU A 76 23.85 14.36 33.43
CA LEU A 76 24.70 13.72 32.44
C LEU A 76 25.78 14.69 31.96
N ASN A 77 27.02 14.20 31.76
CA ASN A 77 28.03 14.95 31.05
C ASN A 77 27.72 14.99 29.54
N ASP A 78 28.43 15.86 28.78
CA ASP A 78 28.15 16.08 27.37
C ASP A 78 28.27 14.80 26.53
N ARG A 79 29.30 14.00 26.81
CA ARG A 79 29.52 12.74 26.11
C ARG A 79 28.40 11.71 26.39
N GLN A 80 27.93 11.65 27.63
CA GLN A 80 26.81 10.79 28.01
C GLN A 80 25.51 11.22 27.33
N ARG A 81 25.25 12.53 27.20
CA ARG A 81 24.09 13.06 26.48
C ARG A 81 24.10 12.67 25.02
N GLU A 82 25.26 12.80 24.36
CA GLU A 82 25.43 12.41 22.97
C GLU A 82 25.14 10.92 22.76
N VAL A 83 25.78 10.05 23.57
CA VAL A 83 25.54 8.59 23.50
C VAL A 83 24.08 8.22 23.77
N MET A 84 23.44 8.87 24.75
CA MET A 84 22.02 8.64 25.05
C MET A 84 21.10 9.05 23.88
N ALA A 85 21.42 10.16 23.20
CA ALA A 85 20.68 10.58 22.01
C ALA A 85 20.81 9.57 20.86
N ASP A 86 22.01 9.02 20.63
CA ASP A 86 22.25 8.00 19.62
C ASP A 86 21.52 6.69 19.96
N MET A 87 21.56 6.27 21.23
CA MET A 87 20.84 5.09 21.70
C MET A 87 19.33 5.25 21.54
N PHE A 88 18.78 6.40 21.91
CA PHE A 88 17.36 6.71 21.76
C PHE A 88 16.93 6.67 20.29
N SER A 89 17.70 7.33 19.42
CA SER A 89 17.46 7.31 17.97
C SER A 89 17.48 5.89 17.41
N SER A 90 18.45 5.07 17.83
CA SER A 90 18.56 3.66 17.40
C SER A 90 17.40 2.81 17.92
N GLY A 91 16.99 3.02 19.17
CA GLY A 91 15.82 2.36 19.76
C GLY A 91 14.53 2.69 19.04
N GLN A 92 14.32 3.97 18.71
CA GLN A 92 13.16 4.40 17.93
C GLN A 92 13.15 3.78 16.52
N ARG A 93 14.30 3.74 15.84
CA ARG A 93 14.42 3.08 14.53
C ARG A 93 14.02 1.61 14.60
N LEU A 94 14.52 0.89 15.61
CA LEU A 94 14.18 -0.53 15.79
C LEU A 94 12.68 -0.71 16.11
N GLN A 95 12.08 0.20 16.86
CA GLN A 95 10.65 0.16 17.16
C GLN A 95 9.79 0.35 15.91
N HIS A 96 10.14 1.31 15.04
CA HIS A 96 9.48 1.51 13.75
C HIS A 96 9.64 0.26 12.85
N PHE A 97 10.85 -0.30 12.81
CA PHE A 97 11.15 -1.53 12.09
C PHE A 97 10.22 -2.68 12.51
N ILE A 98 10.12 -2.96 13.81
CA ILE A 98 9.26 -4.02 14.35
C ILE A 98 7.79 -3.73 14.00
N GLN A 99 7.35 -2.48 14.11
CA GLN A 99 5.97 -2.11 13.80
C GLN A 99 5.63 -2.28 12.31
N ASP A 100 6.54 -1.91 11.41
CA ASP A 100 6.37 -2.11 9.97
C ASP A 100 6.36 -3.59 9.61
N PHE A 101 7.26 -4.36 10.21
CA PHE A 101 7.33 -5.80 10.00
C PHE A 101 6.05 -6.51 10.49
N LEU A 102 5.51 -6.15 11.66
CA LEU A 102 4.24 -6.67 12.15
C LEU A 102 3.07 -6.31 11.21
N THR A 103 3.04 -5.07 10.73
CA THR A 103 2.01 -4.63 9.78
C THR A 103 2.12 -5.42 8.48
N TYR A 104 3.33 -5.58 7.96
CA TYR A 104 3.62 -6.37 6.77
C TYR A 104 3.16 -7.82 6.92
N THR A 105 3.48 -8.49 8.03
CA THR A 105 3.08 -9.89 8.28
C THR A 105 1.56 -10.07 8.32
N VAL A 106 0.83 -9.15 8.95
CA VAL A 106 -0.64 -9.17 8.98
C VAL A 106 -1.24 -8.95 7.59
N LEU A 107 -0.60 -8.11 6.76
CA LEU A 107 -1.02 -7.88 5.37
C LEU A 107 -0.79 -9.12 4.49
N GLU A 108 0.32 -9.84 4.71
CA GLU A 108 0.66 -11.07 3.99
C GLU A 108 -0.28 -12.23 4.32
N THR A 109 -0.71 -12.38 5.57
CA THR A 109 -1.65 -13.44 5.95
C THR A 109 -3.08 -13.21 5.44
N GLY A 110 -3.37 -12.01 4.93
CA GLY A 110 -4.72 -11.62 4.49
C GLY A 110 -5.72 -11.45 5.65
N GLU A 111 -5.24 -11.45 6.89
CA GLU A 111 -6.07 -11.31 8.09
C GLU A 111 -6.48 -9.86 8.37
N LEU A 112 -5.96 -8.91 7.58
CA LEU A 112 -6.27 -7.50 7.74
C LEU A 112 -7.74 -7.24 7.43
N ARG A 113 -8.52 -6.92 8.47
CA ARG A 113 -9.90 -6.46 8.32
C ARG A 113 -9.91 -4.96 8.09
N MET A 114 -10.60 -4.52 7.02
CA MET A 114 -10.86 -3.11 6.76
C MET A 114 -12.12 -2.67 7.50
N GLN A 115 -12.06 -1.51 8.15
CA GLN A 115 -13.20 -0.90 8.85
C GLN A 115 -13.67 0.32 8.05
N PHE A 116 -14.64 0.10 7.16
CA PHE A 116 -15.23 1.18 6.38
C PHE A 116 -16.29 1.90 7.19
N VAL A 117 -15.93 3.09 7.68
CA VAL A 117 -16.83 4.00 8.41
C VAL A 117 -16.85 5.33 7.67
N GLU A 118 -17.97 6.01 7.67
CA GLU A 118 -18.07 7.35 7.08
C GLU A 118 -17.13 8.31 7.79
N ASN A 119 -16.20 8.90 7.02
CA ASN A 119 -15.15 9.78 7.50
C ASN A 119 -14.97 10.97 6.55
N ASP A 120 -14.49 12.08 7.09
CA ASP A 120 -14.08 13.25 6.32
C ASP A 120 -12.58 13.17 5.99
N MET A 121 -12.26 13.21 4.69
CA MET A 121 -10.86 13.14 4.24
C MET A 121 -10.06 14.38 4.66
N ASN A 122 -10.64 15.58 4.64
CA ASN A 122 -9.93 16.78 5.08
C ASN A 122 -9.57 16.69 6.57
N VAL A 123 -10.46 16.17 7.41
CA VAL A 123 -10.17 15.95 8.84
C VAL A 123 -9.03 14.94 8.98
N CYS A 124 -9.11 13.82 8.28
CA CYS A 124 -8.05 12.80 8.30
C CYS A 124 -6.68 13.34 7.90
N LEU A 125 -6.61 14.16 6.83
CA LEU A 125 -5.38 14.78 6.36
C LEU A 125 -4.84 15.82 7.33
N SER A 126 -5.72 16.67 7.89
CA SER A 126 -5.33 17.71 8.84
C SER A 126 -4.72 17.13 10.13
N GLU A 127 -5.26 16.01 10.62
CA GLU A 127 -4.73 15.30 11.80
C GLU A 127 -3.31 14.80 11.54
N VAL A 128 -3.08 14.17 10.38
CA VAL A 128 -1.74 13.69 10.01
C VAL A 128 -0.77 14.86 9.85
N CYS A 129 -1.18 15.94 9.18
CA CYS A 129 -0.35 17.13 9.05
C CYS A 129 0.05 17.71 10.42
N ARG A 130 -0.89 17.78 11.36
CA ARG A 130 -0.61 18.27 12.72
C ARG A 130 0.43 17.40 13.44
N ILE A 131 0.37 16.08 13.27
CA ILE A 131 1.34 15.16 13.88
C ILE A 131 2.74 15.33 13.26
N TRP A 132 2.81 15.57 11.95
CA TRP A 132 4.07 15.66 11.22
C TRP A 132 4.70 17.06 11.23
N SER A 133 3.94 18.13 11.54
CA SER A 133 4.39 19.53 11.45
C SER A 133 5.68 19.79 12.21
N ASN A 134 5.79 19.36 13.47
CA ASN A 134 6.98 19.57 14.29
C ASN A 134 8.22 18.89 13.68
N ARG A 135 8.08 17.65 13.21
CA ARG A 135 9.17 16.90 12.60
C ARG A 135 9.68 17.54 11.31
N PHE A 136 8.76 18.09 10.50
CA PHE A 136 9.14 18.86 9.31
C PHE A 136 9.86 20.15 9.67
N GLN A 137 9.36 20.86 10.66
CA GLN A 137 9.99 22.10 11.17
C GLN A 137 11.41 21.84 11.71
N GLU A 138 11.61 20.79 12.52
CA GLU A 138 12.93 20.38 13.04
C GLU A 138 13.93 20.06 11.92
N ARG A 139 13.44 19.57 10.77
CA ARG A 139 14.27 19.32 9.59
C ARG A 139 14.40 20.50 8.65
N GLY A 140 13.83 21.65 8.99
CA GLY A 140 13.85 22.85 8.16
C GLY A 140 13.05 22.72 6.87
N LEU A 141 11.96 21.91 6.88
CA LEU A 141 11.08 21.66 5.73
C LEU A 141 9.75 22.37 5.93
N ALA A 142 9.16 22.88 4.86
CA ALA A 142 7.79 23.40 4.86
C ALA A 142 6.77 22.29 4.52
N LEU A 143 5.73 22.13 5.35
CA LEU A 143 4.61 21.22 5.08
C LEU A 143 3.33 22.02 4.92
N TYR A 144 2.68 21.89 3.77
CA TYR A 144 1.40 22.54 3.48
C TYR A 144 0.31 21.51 3.26
N PHE A 145 -0.82 21.74 3.90
CA PHE A 145 -2.07 21.03 3.64
C PHE A 145 -3.07 21.96 2.95
N LEU A 146 -3.62 21.52 1.83
CA LEU A 146 -4.63 22.24 1.07
C LEU A 146 -5.96 21.50 1.21
N ALA A 147 -6.84 22.01 2.08
CA ALA A 147 -8.20 21.49 2.21
C ALA A 147 -9.01 21.75 0.95
N ASN A 148 -9.96 20.86 0.65
CA ASN A 148 -10.80 20.94 -0.52
C ASN A 148 -12.29 20.81 -0.13
N ASP A 149 -13.03 21.89 -0.20
CA ASP A 149 -14.44 21.97 0.20
C ASP A 149 -15.39 21.14 -0.71
N LYS A 150 -14.89 20.63 -1.84
CA LYS A 150 -15.66 19.75 -2.74
C LYS A 150 -15.68 18.29 -2.27
N LEU A 151 -14.88 17.94 -1.25
CA LEU A 151 -14.89 16.61 -0.66
C LEU A 151 -16.05 16.49 0.31
N THR A 152 -16.83 15.44 0.12
CA THR A 152 -17.89 15.04 1.07
C THR A 152 -17.44 13.81 1.85
N PRO A 153 -17.91 13.61 3.08
CA PRO A 153 -17.66 12.38 3.83
C PRO A 153 -18.04 11.12 3.01
N PHE A 154 -17.26 10.07 3.16
CA PHE A 154 -17.49 8.78 2.50
C PHE A 154 -16.89 7.62 3.31
N PRO A 155 -17.29 6.35 3.07
CA PRO A 155 -16.79 5.22 3.83
C PRO A 155 -15.32 4.90 3.49
N PHE A 156 -14.42 5.02 4.46
CA PHE A 156 -13.04 4.54 4.37
C PHE A 156 -12.47 4.22 5.76
N ASP A 157 -11.38 3.45 5.81
CA ASP A 157 -10.67 3.12 7.05
C ASP A 157 -9.65 4.23 7.36
N ALA A 158 -10.06 5.22 8.18
CA ALA A 158 -9.24 6.39 8.48
C ALA A 158 -7.88 6.04 9.10
N PRO A 159 -7.74 5.14 10.11
CA PRO A 159 -6.44 4.75 10.64
C PRO A 159 -5.48 4.19 9.59
N LYS A 160 -5.98 3.40 8.63
CA LYS A 160 -5.14 2.85 7.56
C LYS A 160 -4.76 3.89 6.52
N VAL A 161 -5.67 4.82 6.20
CA VAL A 161 -5.36 5.96 5.33
C VAL A 161 -4.32 6.87 5.99
N GLN A 162 -4.44 7.16 7.29
CA GLN A 162 -3.44 7.90 8.04
C GLN A 162 -2.06 7.20 8.01
N ARG A 163 -2.03 5.87 8.09
CA ARG A 163 -0.78 5.10 7.95
C ARG A 163 -0.17 5.23 6.56
N VAL A 164 -1.00 5.16 5.49
CA VAL A 164 -0.53 5.40 4.11
C VAL A 164 0.09 6.78 3.98
N ILE A 165 -0.61 7.82 4.43
CA ILE A 165 -0.13 9.21 4.33
C ILE A 165 1.14 9.40 5.17
N SER A 166 1.21 8.82 6.37
CA SER A 166 2.40 8.87 7.22
C SER A 166 3.63 8.24 6.54
N ASN A 167 3.47 7.10 5.85
CA ASN A 167 4.56 6.49 5.09
C ASN A 167 5.03 7.40 3.94
N LEU A 168 4.12 8.10 3.25
CA LEU A 168 4.47 9.04 2.20
C LEU A 168 5.16 10.29 2.74
N LEU A 169 4.66 10.85 3.85
CA LEU A 169 5.27 12.00 4.51
C LEU A 169 6.64 11.66 5.11
N GLU A 170 6.80 10.45 5.63
CA GLU A 170 8.10 9.96 6.10
C GLU A 170 9.13 9.95 4.98
N ASN A 171 8.77 9.42 3.81
CA ASN A 171 9.64 9.44 2.64
C ASN A 171 9.93 10.87 2.20
N ALA A 172 8.92 11.74 2.07
CA ALA A 172 9.11 13.14 1.74
C ALA A 172 10.04 13.83 2.74
N SER A 173 9.86 13.60 4.04
CA SER A 173 10.75 14.14 5.09
C SER A 173 12.18 13.63 4.98
N LYS A 174 12.41 12.38 4.56
CA LYS A 174 13.75 11.78 4.44
C LYS A 174 14.53 12.31 3.23
N TYR A 175 13.85 12.47 2.11
CA TYR A 175 14.51 12.72 0.83
C TYR A 175 14.45 14.18 0.38
N THR A 176 13.56 14.99 0.92
CA THR A 176 13.54 16.42 0.62
C THR A 176 14.69 17.12 1.35
N PRO A 177 15.54 17.89 0.64
CA PRO A 177 16.62 18.63 1.28
C PRO A 177 16.09 19.75 2.17
N GLN A 178 16.92 20.20 3.12
CA GLN A 178 16.60 21.33 3.99
C GLN A 178 16.23 22.58 3.15
N GLY A 179 15.19 23.29 3.58
CA GLY A 179 14.61 24.42 2.83
C GLY A 179 13.58 24.00 1.80
N GLY A 180 13.39 22.69 1.58
CA GLY A 180 12.40 22.16 0.63
C GLY A 180 10.98 22.21 1.16
N THR A 181 10.05 21.87 0.30
CA THR A 181 8.60 21.99 0.56
C THR A 181 7.86 20.69 0.22
N VAL A 182 6.89 20.36 1.05
CA VAL A 182 5.98 19.22 0.84
C VAL A 182 4.53 19.69 0.89
N TRP A 183 3.72 19.25 -0.07
CA TRP A 183 2.30 19.55 -0.16
C TRP A 183 1.47 18.29 -0.01
N LEU A 184 0.44 18.36 0.81
CA LEU A 184 -0.59 17.33 0.94
C LEU A 184 -1.92 17.91 0.42
N HIS A 185 -2.52 17.21 -0.52
CA HIS A 185 -3.75 17.64 -1.19
C HIS A 185 -4.67 16.45 -1.48
N ALA A 186 -5.99 16.68 -1.41
CA ALA A 186 -6.99 15.71 -1.84
C ALA A 186 -8.03 16.36 -2.77
N GLU A 187 -8.50 15.60 -3.75
CA GLU A 187 -9.49 16.06 -4.73
C GLU A 187 -10.47 14.95 -5.14
N PRO A 188 -11.74 15.31 -5.46
CA PRO A 188 -12.64 14.38 -6.12
C PRO A 188 -12.07 13.94 -7.45
N HIS A 189 -12.13 12.65 -7.77
CA HIS A 189 -11.52 12.11 -8.97
C HIS A 189 -12.43 11.13 -9.70
N MET A 190 -12.41 11.19 -11.04
CA MET A 190 -13.08 10.22 -11.87
C MET A 190 -12.11 9.09 -12.19
N TRP A 191 -12.39 7.91 -11.65
CA TRP A 191 -11.57 6.75 -11.87
C TRP A 191 -12.25 5.73 -12.78
N GLU A 192 -11.75 5.58 -14.00
CA GLU A 192 -12.16 4.51 -14.90
C GLU A 192 -11.57 3.17 -14.43
N ARG A 193 -12.37 2.43 -13.67
CA ARG A 193 -12.04 1.02 -13.39
C ARG A 193 -12.33 0.21 -14.65
N ARG A 194 -11.29 -0.32 -15.30
CA ARG A 194 -11.47 -1.36 -16.32
C ARG A 194 -12.08 -2.58 -15.64
N SER A 195 -13.40 -2.70 -15.70
CA SER A 195 -14.09 -3.92 -15.24
C SER A 195 -13.70 -5.05 -16.18
N VAL A 196 -12.90 -6.00 -15.70
CA VAL A 196 -12.72 -7.29 -16.35
C VAL A 196 -13.99 -8.10 -16.07
N SER A 197 -15.11 -7.74 -16.70
CA SER A 197 -16.26 -8.61 -16.79
C SER A 197 -16.47 -8.94 -18.26
N LYS A 198 -15.83 -10.01 -18.72
CA LYS A 198 -16.27 -10.75 -19.87
C LYS A 198 -17.58 -11.48 -19.51
N SER A 199 -18.71 -10.87 -19.73
CA SER A 199 -19.93 -11.58 -20.04
C SER A 199 -20.67 -10.79 -21.11
N ALA A 200 -20.53 -11.28 -22.34
CA ALA A 200 -21.37 -10.91 -23.45
C ALA A 200 -22.80 -11.33 -23.13
N SER A 201 -23.67 -10.41 -22.84
CA SER A 201 -25.11 -10.56 -23.09
C SER A 201 -25.58 -9.31 -23.81
N ASN A 202 -25.99 -9.50 -25.04
CA ASN A 202 -26.69 -8.53 -25.87
C ASN A 202 -27.86 -7.90 -25.11
N GLY A 203 -27.88 -6.60 -25.04
CA GLY A 203 -29.01 -5.84 -24.50
C GLY A 203 -28.59 -4.42 -24.17
N ASP A 204 -28.83 -3.54 -25.10
CA ASP A 204 -28.99 -2.10 -25.02
C ASP A 204 -28.93 -1.52 -23.57
N ARG A 205 -27.75 -1.15 -23.12
CA ARG A 205 -27.54 -0.26 -21.99
C ARG A 205 -26.65 0.86 -22.45
N ARG A 206 -27.27 1.91 -22.97
CA ARG A 206 -26.73 3.26 -22.90
C ARG A 206 -26.43 3.53 -21.42
N ARG A 207 -25.25 3.09 -20.95
CA ARG A 207 -24.69 3.59 -19.70
C ARG A 207 -24.45 5.08 -19.93
N GLN A 208 -25.36 5.89 -19.42
CA GLN A 208 -25.07 7.29 -19.17
C GLN A 208 -23.77 7.28 -18.40
N SER A 209 -22.72 7.77 -19.02
CA SER A 209 -21.46 8.08 -18.38
C SER A 209 -21.81 9.17 -17.35
N ASN A 210 -22.12 8.72 -16.12
CA ASN A 210 -22.28 9.63 -14.99
C ASN A 210 -20.90 10.24 -14.78
N ASN A 211 -20.74 11.48 -15.24
CA ASN A 211 -19.49 12.23 -15.21
C ASN A 211 -19.17 12.73 -13.77
N ALA A 212 -19.73 12.06 -12.77
CA ALA A 212 -19.53 12.37 -11.36
C ALA A 212 -18.27 11.66 -10.81
N PRO A 213 -17.51 12.30 -9.93
CA PRO A 213 -16.40 11.68 -9.25
C PRO A 213 -16.85 10.39 -8.53
N ASN A 214 -16.05 9.34 -8.64
CA ASN A 214 -16.30 8.04 -8.01
C ASN A 214 -15.17 7.57 -7.08
N ALA A 215 -14.15 8.41 -6.90
CA ALA A 215 -13.01 8.21 -6.06
C ALA A 215 -12.50 9.54 -5.49
N VAL A 216 -11.73 9.48 -4.42
CA VAL A 216 -10.91 10.57 -3.93
C VAL A 216 -9.45 10.28 -4.27
N LYS A 217 -8.77 11.24 -4.88
CA LYS A 217 -7.33 11.23 -5.12
C LYS A 217 -6.65 12.04 -4.04
N VAL A 218 -5.69 11.43 -3.35
CA VAL A 218 -4.81 12.10 -2.39
C VAL A 218 -3.40 12.12 -2.97
N SER A 219 -2.71 13.23 -2.83
CA SER A 219 -1.35 13.41 -3.36
C SER A 219 -0.45 14.04 -2.29
N VAL A 220 0.77 13.49 -2.17
CA VAL A 220 1.89 14.07 -1.43
C VAL A 220 2.95 14.43 -2.46
N SER A 221 3.27 15.71 -2.59
CA SER A 221 4.28 16.23 -3.53
C SER A 221 5.44 16.82 -2.76
N ASP A 222 6.66 16.54 -3.15
CA ASP A 222 7.88 17.05 -2.54
C ASP A 222 8.82 17.69 -3.56
N THR A 223 9.71 18.56 -3.09
CA THR A 223 10.79 19.16 -3.87
C THR A 223 12.12 18.44 -3.66
N GLY A 224 12.07 17.12 -3.55
CA GLY A 224 13.26 16.28 -3.38
C GLY A 224 14.02 16.05 -4.66
N PRO A 225 15.01 15.12 -4.66
CA PRO A 225 15.87 14.83 -5.81
C PRO A 225 15.16 14.12 -6.96
N GLY A 226 13.90 13.71 -6.76
CA GLY A 226 13.19 12.89 -7.74
C GLY A 226 13.66 11.45 -7.78
N ILE A 227 12.98 10.65 -8.61
CA ILE A 227 13.18 9.20 -8.74
C ILE A 227 13.36 8.86 -10.22
N ARG A 228 14.43 8.14 -10.54
CA ARG A 228 14.72 7.69 -11.90
C ARG A 228 13.59 6.82 -12.43
N PRO A 229 13.21 6.93 -13.72
CA PRO A 229 12.07 6.20 -14.30
C PRO A 229 12.15 4.68 -14.10
N GLU A 230 13.34 4.09 -14.16
CA GLU A 230 13.56 2.66 -13.98
C GLU A 230 13.11 2.15 -12.60
N PHE A 231 13.16 2.98 -11.55
CA PHE A 231 12.81 2.60 -10.19
C PHE A 231 11.38 2.94 -9.77
N GLN A 232 10.63 3.73 -10.57
CA GLN A 232 9.30 4.23 -10.18
C GLN A 232 8.25 3.12 -9.98
N LEU A 233 8.45 1.95 -10.55
CA LEU A 233 7.62 0.79 -10.29
C LEU A 233 8.15 -0.04 -9.12
N GLU A 234 9.46 -0.21 -9.04
CA GLU A 234 10.12 -1.07 -8.05
C GLU A 234 10.09 -0.50 -6.62
N ILE A 235 9.98 0.84 -6.46
CA ILE A 235 9.90 1.46 -5.13
C ILE A 235 8.71 1.01 -4.28
N PHE A 236 7.72 0.37 -4.88
CA PHE A 236 6.56 -0.21 -4.19
C PHE A 236 6.74 -1.69 -3.86
N ASP A 237 7.87 -2.31 -4.27
CA ASP A 237 8.16 -3.69 -3.97
C ASP A 237 8.73 -3.85 -2.56
N ASP A 238 8.59 -5.05 -2.02
CA ASP A 238 9.00 -5.37 -0.66
C ASP A 238 10.52 -5.25 -0.51
N PHE A 239 10.96 -4.59 0.55
CA PHE A 239 12.37 -4.39 0.89
C PHE A 239 13.19 -3.65 -0.17
N PHE A 240 12.54 -3.03 -1.16
CA PHE A 240 13.26 -2.27 -2.18
C PHE A 240 13.80 -0.96 -1.61
N ARG A 241 15.04 -0.65 -1.97
CA ARG A 241 15.74 0.59 -1.64
C ARG A 241 16.51 1.09 -2.86
N LEU A 242 16.49 2.41 -3.07
CA LEU A 242 17.25 3.01 -4.17
C LEU A 242 18.76 2.76 -3.97
N PRO A 243 19.48 2.31 -5.01
CA PRO A 243 20.93 2.14 -4.96
C PRO A 243 21.64 3.45 -4.55
N GLY A 244 22.66 3.37 -3.69
CA GLY A 244 23.40 4.53 -3.20
C GLY A 244 22.78 5.20 -1.96
N ASN A 245 21.59 4.82 -1.52
CA ASN A 245 20.93 5.35 -0.31
C ASN A 245 21.02 4.38 0.89
N GLU A 246 22.07 3.57 0.96
CA GLU A 246 22.26 2.57 2.02
C GLU A 246 22.36 3.20 3.43
N ALA A 247 22.81 4.44 3.52
CA ALA A 247 22.90 5.19 4.77
C ALA A 247 21.55 5.77 5.25
N THR A 248 20.51 5.75 4.41
CA THR A 248 19.20 6.31 4.74
C THR A 248 18.38 5.31 5.54
N ASP A 249 17.85 5.72 6.68
CA ASP A 249 17.05 4.86 7.58
C ASP A 249 15.82 4.28 6.88
N GLY A 250 15.58 2.96 7.03
CA GLY A 250 14.36 2.28 6.62
C GLY A 250 14.57 0.95 5.91
N MET A 251 13.63 0.01 6.08
CA MET A 251 13.67 -1.34 5.50
C MET A 251 13.19 -1.43 4.06
N GLY A 252 12.66 -0.36 3.47
CA GLY A 252 11.96 -0.46 2.18
C GLY A 252 10.56 -1.08 2.26
N LEU A 253 9.93 -1.11 3.45
CA LEU A 253 8.58 -1.66 3.62
C LEU A 253 7.48 -0.59 3.57
N GLY A 254 7.77 0.68 3.82
CA GLY A 254 6.76 1.72 3.96
C GLY A 254 5.84 1.88 2.73
N LEU A 255 6.41 1.93 1.53
CA LEU A 255 5.65 2.04 0.27
C LEU A 255 4.92 0.72 -0.07
N ALA A 256 5.52 -0.43 0.19
CA ALA A 256 4.89 -1.73 0.01
C ALA A 256 3.67 -1.90 0.94
N ILE A 257 3.78 -1.49 2.20
CA ILE A 257 2.66 -1.44 3.16
C ILE A 257 1.57 -0.49 2.65
N ALA A 258 1.93 0.72 2.21
CA ALA A 258 0.98 1.68 1.67
C ALA A 258 0.20 1.11 0.48
N ARG A 259 0.91 0.46 -0.48
CA ARG A 259 0.30 -0.20 -1.64
C ARG A 259 -0.69 -1.29 -1.22
N ARG A 260 -0.32 -2.17 -0.28
CA ARG A 260 -1.20 -3.25 0.19
C ARG A 260 -2.43 -2.74 0.95
N LEU A 261 -2.26 -1.76 1.81
CA LEU A 261 -3.38 -1.12 2.51
C LEU A 261 -4.39 -0.53 1.52
N LEU A 262 -3.90 0.19 0.51
CA LEU A 262 -4.75 0.77 -0.52
C LEU A 262 -5.43 -0.29 -1.39
N MET A 263 -4.71 -1.35 -1.77
CA MET A 263 -5.30 -2.49 -2.49
C MET A 263 -6.42 -3.15 -1.69
N GLY A 264 -6.22 -3.32 -0.38
CA GLY A 264 -7.26 -3.84 0.53
C GLY A 264 -8.50 -2.95 0.61
N MET A 265 -8.35 -1.64 0.44
CA MET A 265 -9.45 -0.67 0.31
C MET A 265 -10.01 -0.57 -1.12
N GLY A 266 -9.51 -1.38 -2.06
CA GLY A 266 -9.88 -1.35 -3.47
C GLY A 266 -9.33 -0.13 -4.22
N GLY A 267 -8.34 0.54 -3.67
CA GLY A 267 -7.63 1.69 -4.23
C GLY A 267 -6.39 1.31 -5.05
N LYS A 268 -5.61 2.30 -5.42
CA LYS A 268 -4.30 2.15 -6.07
C LYS A 268 -3.38 3.29 -5.66
N ILE A 269 -2.04 3.07 -5.80
CA ILE A 269 -1.00 4.08 -5.59
C ILE A 269 -0.06 4.10 -6.78
N TRP A 270 0.53 5.26 -7.07
CA TRP A 270 1.58 5.45 -8.08
C TRP A 270 2.42 6.67 -7.74
N VAL A 271 3.51 6.86 -8.47
CA VAL A 271 4.38 8.03 -8.39
C VAL A 271 4.51 8.67 -9.77
N GLU A 272 4.61 9.98 -9.77
CA GLU A 272 5.00 10.84 -10.89
C GLU A 272 6.25 11.60 -10.41
N SER A 273 7.40 11.40 -11.04
CA SER A 273 8.65 11.98 -10.56
C SER A 273 9.60 12.23 -11.71
N GLU A 274 10.35 13.33 -11.61
CA GLU A 274 11.42 13.70 -12.50
C GLU A 274 12.66 14.05 -11.66
N LEU A 275 13.85 13.69 -12.15
CA LEU A 275 15.09 13.97 -11.44
C LEU A 275 15.25 15.49 -11.24
N GLU A 276 15.68 15.87 -10.05
CA GLU A 276 15.88 17.25 -9.60
C GLU A 276 14.61 18.14 -9.57
N ALA A 277 13.45 17.58 -9.91
CA ALA A 277 12.16 18.29 -9.88
C ALA A 277 11.25 17.84 -8.74
N GLY A 278 11.61 16.76 -8.02
CA GLY A 278 10.84 16.20 -6.93
C GLY A 278 9.98 15.02 -7.30
N SER A 279 9.11 14.62 -6.38
CA SER A 279 8.22 13.49 -6.57
C SER A 279 6.80 13.82 -6.14
N LYS A 280 5.83 13.22 -6.81
CA LYS A 280 4.42 13.28 -6.46
C LYS A 280 3.87 11.88 -6.33
N PHE A 281 3.69 11.44 -5.10
CA PHE A 281 3.00 10.21 -4.78
C PHE A 281 1.51 10.46 -4.74
N SER A 282 0.75 9.69 -5.49
CA SER A 282 -0.70 9.82 -5.55
C SER A 282 -1.37 8.49 -5.29
N PHE A 283 -2.51 8.50 -4.59
CA PHE A 283 -3.33 7.33 -4.43
C PHE A 283 -4.82 7.63 -4.60
N LEU A 284 -5.59 6.60 -4.92
CA LEU A 284 -7.04 6.66 -5.08
C LEU A 284 -7.72 5.77 -4.05
N ILE A 285 -8.80 6.29 -3.47
CA ILE A 285 -9.76 5.53 -2.67
C ILE A 285 -11.13 5.67 -3.32
N PRO A 286 -11.83 4.55 -3.63
CA PRO A 286 -13.17 4.61 -4.20
C PRO A 286 -14.17 5.15 -3.17
N LEU A 287 -15.11 6.00 -3.61
CA LEU A 287 -16.20 6.50 -2.78
C LEU A 287 -17.14 5.37 -2.31
N ASN A 288 -17.27 4.32 -3.12
CA ASN A 288 -18.02 3.12 -2.79
C ASN A 288 -17.05 1.94 -2.74
N PRO A 289 -16.55 1.54 -1.56
CA PRO A 289 -15.68 0.38 -1.45
C PRO A 289 -16.47 -0.86 -1.84
N ILE A 290 -15.89 -1.68 -2.75
CA ILE A 290 -16.45 -3.01 -3.02
C ILE A 290 -16.08 -3.85 -1.79
N LEU A 291 -17.04 -4.08 -0.92
CA LEU A 291 -16.90 -5.08 0.14
C LEU A 291 -16.76 -6.44 -0.57
N ASN A 292 -15.53 -6.92 -0.70
CA ASN A 292 -15.31 -8.33 -1.03
C ASN A 292 -15.90 -9.13 0.13
N SER A 293 -17.15 -9.56 -0.02
CA SER A 293 -17.77 -10.52 0.90
C SER A 293 -16.82 -11.73 0.97
N PRO A 294 -16.47 -12.23 2.16
CA PRO A 294 -15.78 -13.49 2.26
C PRO A 294 -16.61 -14.56 1.52
N PRO A 295 -15.99 -15.57 0.90
CA PRO A 295 -16.73 -16.65 0.30
C PRO A 295 -17.70 -17.18 1.34
N ARG A 296 -18.99 -17.19 0.98
CA ARG A 296 -20.05 -17.71 1.85
C ARG A 296 -19.64 -19.13 2.21
N GLY A 297 -19.27 -19.31 3.48
CA GLY A 297 -19.14 -20.64 4.03
C GLY A 297 -20.46 -21.36 3.80
N THR A 298 -20.42 -22.44 3.04
CA THR A 298 -21.50 -23.40 2.94
C THR A 298 -21.84 -23.87 4.35
N SER A 299 -22.95 -23.34 4.88
CA SER A 299 -23.61 -23.90 6.03
C SER A 299 -24.08 -25.32 5.64
N GLN A 300 -23.49 -26.31 6.24
CA GLN A 300 -24.13 -27.59 6.56
C GLN A 300 -23.62 -28.03 7.93
#